data_5b9263773b4ee0e385b31fd8d6325247
#
_entry.id   5b9263773b4ee0e385b31fd8d6325247
#
_cell.length_a   1.000
_cell.length_b   1.000
_cell.length_c   1.000
_cell.angle_alpha   90.00
_cell.angle_beta   90.00
_cell.angle_gamma   90.00
#
_symmetry.space_group_name_H-M   'P 1'
#
loop_
_entity.id
_entity.type
_entity.pdbx_description
1 polymer ?
#
loop_
_entity_poly.entity_id
_entity_poly.type
_entity_poly.pdbx_seq_one_letter_code
_entity_poly.pdbx_strand_id
1 'polypeptide(L)'
;MIGGRTGVPTALTVAGSDPSGGAGIQADLKTFSALGVYGTAVLTALTAQNTRGVTGVHGVPAEFVAEQLATLFADVVVHATKLGMLGTADVVRAVAAALADRPAGPVVCDPVMVATSGDRLIDDAAVDAVRADLLPLTDLVTPNVPEAAVLLDVPPATDVDELPDQATALLGLGPRAVLLKGGHLGGVESVDVLATADGVTVTRRPRVDTTSTHGTGCTLSSALAALAAGASLGVGSGHGPVHHFAGIWGV
;
A
#
# COMPACT_ATOMS: atom_id res chain seq x y z
N MET A 1 11.39 3.57 -24.41
CA MET A 1 11.67 3.97 -23.02
C MET A 1 10.68 5.09 -22.65
N ILE A 2 9.67 4.76 -21.88
CA ILE A 2 8.73 5.71 -21.24
C ILE A 2 9.33 6.02 -19.86
N GLY A 3 9.39 7.26 -19.44
CA GLY A 3 9.90 7.68 -18.12
C GLY A 3 11.30 8.28 -18.10
N GLY A 4 12.22 7.84 -18.93
CA GLY A 4 13.58 8.41 -18.97
C GLY A 4 13.76 9.66 -19.86
N ARG A 5 12.77 10.02 -20.66
CA ARG A 5 12.89 11.13 -21.65
C ARG A 5 11.93 12.30 -21.42
N THR A 6 10.94 12.18 -20.51
CA THR A 6 9.89 13.21 -20.36
C THR A 6 9.95 13.99 -19.06
N GLY A 7 10.83 13.61 -18.12
CA GLY A 7 10.86 14.23 -16.79
C GLY A 7 9.63 13.93 -15.90
N VAL A 8 8.68 13.11 -16.38
CA VAL A 8 7.49 12.69 -15.60
C VAL A 8 7.88 11.45 -14.79
N PRO A 9 7.70 11.49 -13.44
CA PRO A 9 7.96 10.31 -12.61
C PRO A 9 6.97 9.19 -12.94
N THR A 10 7.39 7.94 -12.77
CA THR A 10 6.61 6.74 -13.07
C THR A 10 6.40 5.94 -11.79
N ALA A 11 5.18 5.59 -11.47
CA ALA A 11 4.85 4.67 -10.38
C ALA A 11 4.24 3.38 -10.91
N LEU A 12 4.57 2.27 -10.25
CA LEU A 12 4.00 0.96 -10.49
C LEU A 12 2.98 0.63 -9.39
N THR A 13 1.81 0.13 -9.78
CA THR A 13 0.93 -0.60 -8.86
C THR A 13 0.95 -2.08 -9.17
N VAL A 14 1.04 -2.91 -8.13
CA VAL A 14 0.88 -4.37 -8.20
C VAL A 14 -0.30 -4.73 -7.32
N ALA A 15 -1.45 -5.01 -7.93
CA ALA A 15 -2.70 -5.23 -7.19
C ALA A 15 -3.77 -5.92 -8.06
N GLY A 16 -4.87 -6.30 -7.44
CA GLY A 16 -6.08 -6.73 -8.13
C GLY A 16 -6.82 -5.58 -8.80
N SER A 17 -7.70 -5.93 -9.75
CA SER A 17 -8.60 -4.96 -10.39
C SER A 17 -9.88 -4.76 -9.57
N ASP A 18 -10.51 -3.60 -9.71
CA ASP A 18 -11.87 -3.32 -9.27
C ASP A 18 -12.67 -2.70 -10.44
N PRO A 19 -13.60 -3.45 -11.05
CA PRO A 19 -14.38 -2.96 -12.18
C PRO A 19 -15.21 -1.70 -11.86
N SER A 20 -15.57 -1.47 -10.59
CA SER A 20 -16.25 -0.24 -10.18
C SER A 20 -15.36 1.00 -10.24
N GLY A 21 -14.05 0.78 -10.27
CA GLY A 21 -13.04 1.83 -10.39
C GLY A 21 -12.76 2.62 -9.11
N GLY A 22 -13.29 2.17 -7.96
CA GLY A 22 -13.13 2.82 -6.66
C GLY A 22 -11.94 2.33 -5.87
N ALA A 23 -11.44 1.11 -6.14
CA ALA A 23 -10.31 0.49 -5.48
C ALA A 23 -9.36 -0.16 -6.49
N GLY A 24 -8.41 -0.98 -6.02
CA GLY A 24 -7.47 -1.73 -6.85
C GLY A 24 -6.66 -0.85 -7.79
N ILE A 25 -6.13 -1.46 -8.86
CA ILE A 25 -5.30 -0.74 -9.84
C ILE A 25 -6.02 0.47 -10.45
N GLN A 26 -7.34 0.46 -10.55
CA GLN A 26 -8.10 1.57 -11.13
C GLN A 26 -8.04 2.82 -10.24
N ALA A 27 -8.20 2.67 -8.93
CA ALA A 27 -8.00 3.77 -7.98
C ALA A 27 -6.55 4.24 -7.97
N ASP A 28 -5.60 3.30 -8.02
CA ASP A 28 -4.18 3.59 -7.99
C ASP A 28 -3.77 4.42 -9.21
N LEU A 29 -4.12 3.99 -10.42
CA LEU A 29 -3.79 4.70 -11.66
C LEU A 29 -4.44 6.09 -11.74
N LYS A 30 -5.69 6.24 -11.24
CA LYS A 30 -6.36 7.54 -11.15
C LYS A 30 -5.62 8.47 -10.18
N THR A 31 -5.18 7.93 -9.04
CA THR A 31 -4.43 8.69 -8.03
C THR A 31 -3.07 9.13 -8.58
N PHE A 32 -2.33 8.23 -9.22
CA PHE A 32 -1.06 8.57 -9.88
C PHE A 32 -1.25 9.68 -10.91
N SER A 33 -2.25 9.54 -11.78
CA SER A 33 -2.55 10.55 -12.82
C SER A 33 -2.94 11.89 -12.21
N ALA A 34 -3.76 11.91 -11.15
CA ALA A 34 -4.17 13.13 -10.47
C ALA A 34 -2.99 13.89 -9.81
N LEU A 35 -1.93 13.15 -9.44
CA LEU A 35 -0.70 13.69 -8.86
C LEU A 35 0.42 13.92 -9.88
N GLY A 36 0.13 13.83 -11.18
CA GLY A 36 1.09 14.09 -12.26
C GLY A 36 2.15 13.00 -12.44
N VAL A 37 1.87 11.77 -11.99
CA VAL A 37 2.75 10.61 -12.12
C VAL A 37 2.23 9.69 -13.22
N TYR A 38 3.12 9.18 -14.07
CA TYR A 38 2.77 8.16 -15.05
C TYR A 38 2.58 6.81 -14.33
N GLY A 39 1.34 6.29 -14.37
CA GLY A 39 0.98 5.05 -13.70
C GLY A 39 1.18 3.83 -14.61
N THR A 40 1.83 2.80 -14.10
CA THR A 40 1.90 1.45 -14.68
C THR A 40 1.25 0.45 -13.73
N ALA A 41 0.79 -0.70 -14.23
CA ALA A 41 0.09 -1.68 -13.42
C ALA A 41 0.46 -3.11 -13.80
N VAL A 42 0.63 -3.95 -12.77
CA VAL A 42 0.71 -5.41 -12.84
C VAL A 42 -0.50 -5.98 -12.09
N LEU A 43 -1.25 -6.87 -12.74
CA LEU A 43 -2.45 -7.45 -12.17
C LEU A 43 -2.15 -8.75 -11.44
N THR A 44 -2.65 -8.85 -10.22
CA THR A 44 -2.58 -10.07 -9.39
C THR A 44 -3.89 -10.86 -9.41
N ALA A 45 -5.01 -10.19 -9.67
CA ALA A 45 -6.32 -10.80 -9.79
C ALA A 45 -7.28 -9.91 -10.59
N LEU A 46 -8.25 -10.54 -11.22
CA LEU A 46 -9.46 -9.89 -11.74
C LEU A 46 -10.59 -10.14 -10.75
N THR A 47 -11.39 -9.12 -10.43
CA THR A 47 -12.54 -9.28 -9.55
C THR A 47 -13.85 -9.01 -10.29
N ALA A 48 -14.89 -9.72 -9.89
CA ALA A 48 -16.28 -9.33 -10.13
C ALA A 48 -16.73 -8.58 -8.87
N GLN A 49 -16.63 -7.25 -8.91
CA GLN A 49 -16.75 -6.39 -7.73
C GLN A 49 -17.52 -5.11 -8.08
N ASN A 50 -18.22 -4.59 -7.08
CA ASN A 50 -18.83 -3.27 -7.10
C ASN A 50 -18.65 -2.61 -5.71
N THR A 51 -19.24 -1.44 -5.49
CA THR A 51 -19.12 -0.70 -4.22
C THR A 51 -19.79 -1.38 -3.02
N ARG A 52 -20.53 -2.49 -3.24
CA ARG A 52 -21.26 -3.23 -2.20
C ARG A 52 -20.56 -4.52 -1.80
N GLY A 53 -19.71 -5.11 -2.67
CA GLY A 53 -19.01 -6.35 -2.36
C GLY A 53 -18.32 -7.00 -3.56
N VAL A 54 -17.63 -8.10 -3.26
CA VAL A 54 -16.91 -8.94 -4.21
C VAL A 54 -17.69 -10.23 -4.41
N THR A 55 -18.10 -10.52 -5.64
CA THR A 55 -18.87 -11.73 -5.99
C THR A 55 -18.02 -12.81 -6.65
N GLY A 56 -16.80 -12.48 -7.06
CA GLY A 56 -15.85 -13.44 -7.64
C GLY A 56 -14.45 -12.85 -7.75
N VAL A 57 -13.46 -13.74 -7.61
CA VAL A 57 -12.04 -13.41 -7.77
C VAL A 57 -11.43 -14.44 -8.71
N HIS A 58 -10.79 -13.97 -9.77
CA HIS A 58 -9.99 -14.78 -10.68
C HIS A 58 -8.53 -14.41 -10.49
N GLY A 59 -7.76 -15.27 -9.79
CA GLY A 59 -6.35 -15.05 -9.54
C GLY A 59 -5.52 -15.13 -10.82
N VAL A 60 -4.56 -14.25 -10.96
CA VAL A 60 -3.53 -14.36 -12.00
C VAL A 60 -2.46 -15.32 -11.48
N PRO A 61 -2.03 -16.33 -12.26
CA PRO A 61 -0.97 -17.23 -11.86
C PRO A 61 0.32 -16.50 -11.48
N ALA A 62 1.02 -16.95 -10.44
CA ALA A 62 2.21 -16.30 -9.91
C ALA A 62 3.32 -16.16 -10.96
N GLU A 63 3.49 -17.17 -11.82
CA GLU A 63 4.43 -17.14 -12.94
C GLU A 63 4.09 -16.05 -13.96
N PHE A 64 2.80 -15.78 -14.20
CA PHE A 64 2.39 -14.71 -15.10
C PHE A 64 2.53 -13.33 -14.45
N VAL A 65 2.34 -13.21 -13.12
CA VAL A 65 2.67 -11.98 -12.38
C VAL A 65 4.16 -11.66 -12.48
N ALA A 66 5.02 -12.68 -12.32
CA ALA A 66 6.46 -12.54 -12.50
C ALA A 66 6.83 -12.11 -13.95
N GLU A 67 6.17 -12.69 -14.96
CA GLU A 67 6.38 -12.34 -16.37
C GLU A 67 5.96 -10.88 -16.66
N GLN A 68 4.81 -10.42 -16.11
CA GLN A 68 4.38 -9.02 -16.23
C GLN A 68 5.44 -8.07 -15.64
N LEU A 69 5.95 -8.38 -14.44
CA LEU A 69 6.99 -7.59 -13.78
C LEU A 69 8.30 -7.57 -14.59
N ALA A 70 8.77 -8.73 -15.01
CA ALA A 70 10.00 -8.85 -15.80
C ALA A 70 9.92 -8.08 -17.12
N THR A 71 8.78 -8.17 -17.81
CA THR A 71 8.54 -7.47 -19.08
C THR A 71 8.49 -5.96 -18.88
N LEU A 72 7.79 -5.50 -17.82
CA LEU A 72 7.69 -4.08 -17.49
C LEU A 72 9.08 -3.50 -17.15
N PHE A 73 9.81 -4.13 -16.24
CA PHE A 73 11.13 -3.67 -15.81
C PHE A 73 12.20 -3.74 -16.91
N ALA A 74 11.98 -4.49 -18.00
CA ALA A 74 12.88 -4.52 -19.13
C ALA A 74 12.87 -3.21 -19.96
N ASP A 75 11.79 -2.43 -19.88
CA ASP A 75 11.60 -1.20 -20.68
C ASP A 75 11.33 0.04 -19.84
N VAL A 76 10.63 -0.08 -18.71
CA VAL A 76 10.14 1.04 -17.92
C VAL A 76 10.99 1.24 -16.67
N VAL A 77 11.49 2.47 -16.48
CA VAL A 77 12.11 2.88 -15.21
C VAL A 77 11.01 3.23 -14.22
N VAL A 78 10.93 2.48 -13.14
CA VAL A 78 9.97 2.68 -12.05
C VAL A 78 10.63 3.50 -10.92
N HIS A 79 9.98 4.59 -10.51
CA HIS A 79 10.49 5.50 -9.50
C HIS A 79 9.88 5.23 -8.10
N ALA A 80 8.72 4.58 -8.03
CA ALA A 80 8.14 4.05 -6.79
C ALA A 80 7.16 2.92 -7.12
N THR A 81 6.95 2.02 -6.16
CA THR A 81 6.02 0.90 -6.28
C THR A 81 5.00 0.90 -5.16
N LYS A 82 3.72 0.75 -5.51
CA LYS A 82 2.63 0.48 -4.58
C LYS A 82 2.22 -0.98 -4.69
N LEU A 83 2.13 -1.66 -3.57
CA LEU A 83 1.59 -3.01 -3.47
C LEU A 83 0.20 -2.94 -2.83
N GLY A 84 -0.78 -3.62 -3.42
CA GLY A 84 -2.12 -3.78 -2.86
C GLY A 84 -2.45 -5.24 -2.62
N MET A 85 -3.66 -5.68 -2.98
CA MET A 85 -4.08 -7.07 -2.85
C MET A 85 -3.24 -8.00 -3.73
N LEU A 86 -2.49 -8.92 -3.13
CA LEU A 86 -1.65 -9.89 -3.84
C LEU A 86 -2.30 -11.28 -3.95
N GLY A 87 -3.21 -11.60 -3.03
CA GLY A 87 -4.04 -12.80 -3.07
C GLY A 87 -3.38 -14.02 -2.44
N THR A 88 -2.40 -14.64 -3.08
CA THR A 88 -1.81 -15.92 -2.66
C THR A 88 -0.34 -15.80 -2.23
N ALA A 89 0.14 -16.74 -1.42
CA ALA A 89 1.54 -16.82 -0.99
C ALA A 89 2.52 -16.86 -2.18
N ASP A 90 2.17 -17.59 -3.24
CA ASP A 90 3.04 -17.71 -4.42
C ASP A 90 3.16 -16.39 -5.17
N VAL A 91 2.07 -15.60 -5.28
CA VAL A 91 2.11 -14.26 -5.86
C VAL A 91 2.93 -13.32 -4.96
N VAL A 92 2.77 -13.37 -3.63
CA VAL A 92 3.59 -12.58 -2.70
C VAL A 92 5.08 -12.86 -2.91
N ARG A 93 5.48 -14.14 -2.96
CA ARG A 93 6.88 -14.54 -3.19
C ARG A 93 7.39 -14.12 -4.56
N ALA A 94 6.59 -14.25 -5.61
CA ALA A 94 6.96 -13.82 -6.95
C ALA A 94 7.21 -12.30 -7.02
N VAL A 95 6.36 -11.51 -6.36
CA VAL A 95 6.52 -10.05 -6.26
C VAL A 95 7.76 -9.71 -5.43
N ALA A 96 7.95 -10.34 -4.27
CA ALA A 96 9.12 -10.10 -3.41
C ALA A 96 10.43 -10.42 -4.15
N ALA A 97 10.49 -11.54 -4.87
CA ALA A 97 11.66 -11.91 -5.68
C ALA A 97 11.96 -10.88 -6.78
N ALA A 98 10.94 -10.38 -7.48
CA ALA A 98 11.10 -9.39 -8.54
C ALA A 98 11.60 -8.04 -7.98
N LEU A 99 11.11 -7.62 -6.79
CA LEU A 99 11.55 -6.39 -6.13
C LEU A 99 12.98 -6.49 -5.57
N ALA A 100 13.39 -7.67 -5.11
CA ALA A 100 14.76 -7.90 -4.63
C ALA A 100 15.80 -7.91 -5.78
N ASP A 101 15.39 -8.36 -6.97
CA ASP A 101 16.27 -8.47 -8.14
C ASP A 101 16.49 -7.12 -8.86
N ARG A 102 15.54 -6.20 -8.77
CA ARG A 102 15.56 -4.94 -9.55
C ARG A 102 15.13 -3.73 -8.75
N PRO A 103 15.80 -2.56 -8.97
CA PRO A 103 15.36 -1.31 -8.37
C PRO A 103 13.95 -0.95 -8.87
N ALA A 104 13.01 -0.87 -7.95
CA ALA A 104 11.60 -0.52 -8.20
C ALA A 104 11.21 0.79 -7.46
N GLY A 105 12.22 1.59 -7.06
CA GLY A 105 12.05 2.76 -6.20
C GLY A 105 11.55 2.39 -4.80
N PRO A 106 11.15 3.37 -3.99
CA PRO A 106 10.51 3.12 -2.71
C PRO A 106 9.25 2.28 -2.84
N VAL A 107 9.08 1.32 -1.93
CA VAL A 107 7.95 0.38 -1.92
C VAL A 107 6.96 0.76 -0.82
N VAL A 108 5.74 1.09 -1.22
CA VAL A 108 4.59 1.33 -0.33
C VAL A 108 3.67 0.12 -0.37
N CYS A 109 3.52 -0.59 0.74
CA CYS A 109 2.66 -1.76 0.85
C CYS A 109 1.38 -1.42 1.63
N ASP A 110 0.23 -1.49 0.95
CA ASP A 110 -1.09 -1.54 1.58
C ASP A 110 -1.45 -3.02 1.75
N PRO A 111 -1.35 -3.59 2.97
CA PRO A 111 -1.48 -5.03 3.17
C PRO A 111 -2.95 -5.45 3.17
N VAL A 112 -3.61 -5.30 2.03
CA VAL A 112 -5.05 -5.55 1.87
C VAL A 112 -5.35 -7.03 2.13
N MET A 113 -6.03 -7.31 3.24
CA MET A 113 -6.38 -8.67 3.67
C MET A 113 -7.87 -8.94 3.60
N VAL A 114 -8.68 -7.88 3.73
CA VAL A 114 -10.15 -7.95 3.76
C VAL A 114 -10.69 -6.83 2.88
N ALA A 115 -11.68 -7.16 2.06
CA ALA A 115 -12.40 -6.15 1.28
C ALA A 115 -13.23 -5.25 2.22
N THR A 116 -13.61 -4.06 1.75
CA THR A 116 -14.50 -3.15 2.51
C THR A 116 -15.84 -3.82 2.86
N SER A 117 -16.27 -4.83 2.08
CA SER A 117 -17.45 -5.66 2.33
C SER A 117 -17.28 -6.67 3.47
N GLY A 118 -16.05 -6.89 3.98
CA GLY A 118 -15.73 -7.90 4.98
C GLY A 118 -15.26 -9.24 4.40
N ASP A 119 -15.22 -9.38 3.08
CA ASP A 119 -14.75 -10.60 2.42
C ASP A 119 -13.23 -10.76 2.60
N ARG A 120 -12.79 -11.93 3.05
CA ARG A 120 -11.36 -12.25 3.19
C ARG A 120 -10.74 -12.46 1.80
N LEU A 121 -9.67 -11.74 1.51
CA LEU A 121 -8.98 -11.70 0.22
C LEU A 121 -7.66 -12.47 0.18
N ILE A 122 -7.16 -12.91 1.34
CA ILE A 122 -5.89 -13.64 1.46
C ILE A 122 -6.00 -14.74 2.52
N ASP A 123 -5.29 -15.83 2.34
CA ASP A 123 -5.22 -16.94 3.31
C ASP A 123 -4.05 -16.78 4.30
N ASP A 124 -3.96 -17.68 5.29
CA ASP A 124 -2.92 -17.61 6.32
C ASP A 124 -1.51 -17.79 5.73
N ALA A 125 -1.35 -18.64 4.73
CA ALA A 125 -0.07 -18.83 4.05
C ALA A 125 0.40 -17.58 3.33
N ALA A 126 -0.54 -16.79 2.78
CA ALA A 126 -0.22 -15.50 2.16
C ALA A 126 0.13 -14.44 3.22
N VAL A 127 -0.52 -14.44 4.38
CA VAL A 127 -0.12 -13.58 5.52
C VAL A 127 1.32 -13.88 5.96
N ASP A 128 1.66 -15.16 6.10
CA ASP A 128 3.02 -15.57 6.48
C ASP A 128 4.05 -15.14 5.42
N ALA A 129 3.73 -15.28 4.13
CA ALA A 129 4.60 -14.80 3.06
C ALA A 129 4.75 -13.26 3.06
N VAL A 130 3.69 -12.51 3.36
CA VAL A 130 3.78 -11.04 3.52
C VAL A 130 4.74 -10.70 4.65
N ARG A 131 4.61 -11.35 5.81
CA ARG A 131 5.49 -11.10 6.98
C ARG A 131 6.96 -11.43 6.67
N ALA A 132 7.21 -12.62 6.10
CA ALA A 132 8.55 -13.14 5.93
C ALA A 132 9.29 -12.60 4.71
N ASP A 133 8.59 -12.46 3.59
CA ASP A 133 9.22 -12.22 2.29
C ASP A 133 9.02 -10.78 1.80
N LEU A 134 7.91 -10.10 2.18
CA LEU A 134 7.55 -8.81 1.60
C LEU A 134 7.84 -7.63 2.52
N LEU A 135 7.45 -7.69 3.80
CA LEU A 135 7.64 -6.56 4.73
C LEU A 135 9.11 -6.13 4.87
N PRO A 136 10.11 -7.03 4.88
CA PRO A 136 11.52 -6.63 4.92
C PRO A 136 12.00 -5.83 3.70
N LEU A 137 11.26 -5.88 2.59
CA LEU A 137 11.55 -5.14 1.35
C LEU A 137 10.75 -3.83 1.25
N THR A 138 9.91 -3.53 2.24
CA THR A 138 8.95 -2.44 2.21
C THR A 138 9.51 -1.20 2.89
N ASP A 139 9.45 -0.04 2.22
CA ASP A 139 9.83 1.25 2.81
C ASP A 139 8.74 1.81 3.71
N LEU A 140 7.45 1.60 3.35
CA LEU A 140 6.31 2.02 4.14
C LEU A 140 5.18 0.99 4.04
N VAL A 141 4.76 0.44 5.16
CA VAL A 141 3.53 -0.37 5.24
C VAL A 141 2.38 0.46 5.84
N THR A 142 1.17 0.33 5.28
CA THR A 142 0.01 1.15 5.65
C THR A 142 -1.18 0.32 6.15
N PRO A 143 -1.04 -0.50 7.21
CA PRO A 143 -2.13 -1.33 7.71
C PRO A 143 -3.20 -0.47 8.40
N ASN A 144 -4.44 -0.95 8.36
CA ASN A 144 -5.48 -0.55 9.31
C ASN A 144 -5.40 -1.40 10.58
N VAL A 145 -6.24 -1.09 11.59
CA VAL A 145 -6.22 -1.80 12.89
C VAL A 145 -6.47 -3.31 12.75
N PRO A 146 -7.46 -3.80 11.98
CA PRO A 146 -7.62 -5.23 11.72
C PRO A 146 -6.43 -5.88 11.01
N GLU A 147 -5.85 -5.21 10.02
CA GLU A 147 -4.68 -5.70 9.28
C GLU A 147 -3.44 -5.78 10.16
N ALA A 148 -3.23 -4.77 11.03
CA ALA A 148 -2.16 -4.77 12.02
C ALA A 148 -2.27 -5.95 12.98
N ALA A 149 -3.48 -6.22 13.48
CA ALA A 149 -3.76 -7.35 14.36
C ALA A 149 -3.41 -8.70 13.69
N VAL A 150 -3.80 -8.88 12.42
CA VAL A 150 -3.44 -10.08 11.64
C VAL A 150 -1.94 -10.16 11.44
N LEU A 151 -1.26 -9.07 11.07
CA LEU A 151 0.19 -9.06 10.86
C LEU A 151 0.99 -9.33 12.14
N LEU A 152 0.50 -8.95 13.29
CA LEU A 152 1.16 -9.15 14.57
C LEU A 152 0.75 -10.46 15.27
N ASP A 153 -0.31 -11.12 14.79
CA ASP A 153 -0.95 -12.27 15.45
C ASP A 153 -1.41 -11.93 16.87
N VAL A 154 -2.09 -10.79 17.01
CA VAL A 154 -2.65 -10.27 18.27
C VAL A 154 -4.10 -9.84 18.08
N PRO A 155 -4.86 -9.65 19.16
CA PRO A 155 -6.18 -9.00 19.06
C PRO A 155 -6.08 -7.60 18.45
N PRO A 156 -7.10 -7.14 17.69
CA PRO A 156 -7.13 -5.77 17.19
C PRO A 156 -7.19 -4.77 18.35
N ALA A 157 -6.51 -3.63 18.21
CA ALA A 157 -6.59 -2.53 19.14
C ALA A 157 -8.04 -2.09 19.36
N THR A 158 -8.40 -1.79 20.58
CA THR A 158 -9.72 -1.28 20.98
C THR A 158 -9.67 0.17 21.41
N ASP A 159 -8.46 0.67 21.68
CA ASP A 159 -8.20 2.06 22.07
C ASP A 159 -7.10 2.67 21.21
N VAL A 160 -7.17 3.99 21.04
CA VAL A 160 -6.16 4.76 20.28
C VAL A 160 -4.80 4.76 20.97
N ASP A 161 -4.76 4.59 22.29
CA ASP A 161 -3.52 4.57 23.06
C ASP A 161 -2.70 3.28 22.84
N GLU A 162 -3.29 2.23 22.27
CA GLU A 162 -2.61 0.99 21.89
C GLU A 162 -1.88 1.11 20.54
N LEU A 163 -2.28 2.08 19.68
CA LEU A 163 -1.75 2.19 18.32
C LEU A 163 -0.24 2.45 18.24
N PRO A 164 0.39 3.29 19.09
CA PRO A 164 1.83 3.50 19.09
C PRO A 164 2.63 2.22 19.31
N ASP A 165 2.21 1.38 20.25
CA ASP A 165 2.87 0.11 20.56
C ASP A 165 2.69 -0.89 19.42
N GLN A 166 1.50 -1.00 18.81
CA GLN A 166 1.27 -1.86 17.65
C GLN A 166 2.07 -1.38 16.42
N ALA A 167 2.14 -0.07 16.17
CA ALA A 167 2.95 0.47 15.07
C ALA A 167 4.44 0.19 15.27
N THR A 168 4.93 0.28 16.51
CA THR A 168 6.31 -0.06 16.85
C THR A 168 6.58 -1.56 16.69
N ALA A 169 5.65 -2.42 17.11
CA ALA A 169 5.77 -3.87 16.93
C ALA A 169 5.82 -4.26 15.44
N LEU A 170 5.05 -3.58 14.60
CA LEU A 170 5.06 -3.80 13.14
C LEU A 170 6.41 -3.45 12.50
N LEU A 171 7.15 -2.44 13.01
CA LEU A 171 8.52 -2.16 12.55
C LEU A 171 9.44 -3.36 12.78
N GLY A 172 9.21 -4.14 13.84
CA GLY A 172 9.95 -5.37 14.12
C GLY A 172 9.80 -6.46 13.05
N LEU A 173 8.79 -6.36 12.17
CA LEU A 173 8.61 -7.27 11.02
C LEU A 173 9.45 -6.87 9.79
N GLY A 174 10.21 -5.78 9.87
CA GLY A 174 11.22 -5.40 8.89
C GLY A 174 10.96 -4.20 7.98
N PRO A 175 9.75 -3.62 7.89
CA PRO A 175 9.55 -2.42 7.08
C PRO A 175 10.31 -1.24 7.69
N ARG A 176 10.70 -0.25 6.86
CA ARG A 176 11.41 0.95 7.33
C ARG A 176 10.51 1.94 8.06
N ALA A 177 9.24 1.97 7.69
CA ALA A 177 8.23 2.80 8.32
C ALA A 177 6.86 2.10 8.33
N VAL A 178 6.04 2.46 9.31
CA VAL A 178 4.66 1.96 9.47
C VAL A 178 3.73 3.16 9.62
N LEU A 179 2.71 3.23 8.78
CA LEU A 179 1.57 4.14 8.96
C LEU A 179 0.35 3.31 9.39
N LEU A 180 0.13 3.18 10.68
CA LEU A 180 -1.02 2.48 11.24
C LEU A 180 -2.25 3.40 11.21
N LYS A 181 -3.27 3.00 10.42
CA LYS A 181 -4.50 3.76 10.19
C LYS A 181 -5.54 3.43 11.28
N GLY A 182 -5.82 4.35 12.18
CA GLY A 182 -6.78 4.17 13.28
C GLY A 182 -8.24 4.47 12.94
N GLY A 183 -8.56 4.66 11.66
CA GLY A 183 -9.92 5.01 11.21
C GLY A 183 -11.02 4.01 11.58
N HIS A 184 -10.69 2.78 11.95
CA HIS A 184 -11.63 1.74 12.41
C HIS A 184 -12.05 1.90 13.89
N LEU A 185 -11.30 2.65 14.67
CA LEU A 185 -11.67 2.98 16.05
C LEU A 185 -12.76 4.06 16.04
N GLY A 186 -13.66 3.99 16.99
CA GLY A 186 -14.75 4.96 17.16
C GLY A 186 -14.25 6.35 17.60
N GLY A 187 -15.20 7.27 17.87
CA GLY A 187 -14.91 8.59 18.41
C GLY A 187 -15.01 9.73 17.39
N VAL A 188 -14.75 10.95 17.88
CA VAL A 188 -14.87 12.19 17.11
C VAL A 188 -13.63 12.49 16.26
N GLU A 189 -12.54 11.79 16.51
CA GLU A 189 -11.28 11.93 15.79
C GLU A 189 -10.92 10.64 15.04
N SER A 190 -10.22 10.78 13.93
CA SER A 190 -9.42 9.73 13.30
C SER A 190 -7.97 9.91 13.76
N VAL A 191 -7.37 8.82 14.25
CA VAL A 191 -6.00 8.85 14.78
C VAL A 191 -5.16 7.91 13.94
N ASP A 192 -4.09 8.43 13.33
CA ASP A 192 -3.12 7.64 12.60
C ASP A 192 -1.75 7.75 13.27
N VAL A 193 -0.98 6.69 13.23
CA VAL A 193 0.34 6.60 13.88
C VAL A 193 1.40 6.28 12.84
N LEU A 194 2.38 7.17 12.70
CA LEU A 194 3.59 6.93 11.91
C LEU A 194 4.71 6.49 12.86
N ALA A 195 5.22 5.29 12.68
CA ALA A 195 6.39 4.77 13.38
C ALA A 195 7.56 4.62 12.40
N THR A 196 8.74 5.07 12.82
CA THR A 196 10.02 4.96 12.10
C THR A 196 11.14 4.63 13.08
N ALA A 197 12.35 4.41 12.59
CA ALA A 197 13.52 4.25 13.45
C ALA A 197 13.81 5.48 14.33
N ASP A 198 13.35 6.67 13.93
CA ASP A 198 13.57 7.93 14.64
C ASP A 198 12.54 8.18 15.75
N GLY A 199 11.43 7.42 15.75
CA GLY A 199 10.38 7.53 16.76
C GLY A 199 8.97 7.35 16.22
N VAL A 200 8.00 7.69 17.07
CA VAL A 200 6.57 7.56 16.79
C VAL A 200 5.89 8.93 16.80
N THR A 201 5.13 9.20 15.74
CA THR A 201 4.30 10.41 15.61
C THR A 201 2.83 10.04 15.56
N VAL A 202 2.02 10.65 16.40
CA VAL A 202 0.56 10.46 16.43
C VAL A 202 -0.12 11.66 15.80
N THR A 203 -0.91 11.42 14.76
CA THR A 203 -1.68 12.44 14.07
C THR A 203 -3.16 12.28 14.40
N ARG A 204 -3.79 13.36 14.85
CA ARG A 204 -5.23 13.41 15.16
C ARG A 204 -5.92 14.39 14.22
N ARG A 205 -7.04 13.97 13.63
CA ARG A 205 -7.87 14.79 12.74
C ARG A 205 -9.34 14.61 13.08
N PRO A 206 -10.19 15.63 12.95
CA PRO A 206 -11.63 15.46 13.05
C PRO A 206 -12.10 14.35 12.10
N ARG A 207 -12.96 13.47 12.60
CA ARG A 207 -13.54 12.41 11.78
C ARG A 207 -14.54 13.01 10.78
N VAL A 208 -14.39 12.65 9.53
CA VAL A 208 -15.38 12.98 8.49
C VAL A 208 -16.52 11.95 8.58
N ASP A 209 -17.73 12.41 8.84
CA ASP A 209 -18.92 11.56 8.81
C ASP A 209 -19.30 11.26 7.35
N THR A 210 -18.98 10.06 6.90
CA THR A 210 -19.24 9.62 5.53
C THR A 210 -19.35 8.10 5.45
N THR A 211 -20.22 7.63 4.55
CA THR A 211 -20.31 6.22 4.16
C THR A 211 -19.47 5.88 2.93
N SER A 212 -18.85 6.89 2.29
CA SER A 212 -18.05 6.74 1.07
C SER A 212 -16.60 6.36 1.41
N THR A 213 -16.41 5.18 1.98
CA THR A 213 -15.08 4.71 2.44
C THR A 213 -14.42 3.72 1.48
N HIS A 214 -15.12 3.30 0.40
CA HIS A 214 -14.58 2.36 -0.57
C HIS A 214 -13.33 2.91 -1.26
N GLY A 215 -12.23 2.17 -1.19
CA GLY A 215 -10.96 2.50 -1.84
C GLY A 215 -10.13 3.61 -1.19
N THR A 216 -10.51 4.12 -0.01
CA THR A 216 -9.74 5.17 0.68
C THR A 216 -8.32 4.72 1.03
N GLY A 217 -8.14 3.45 1.46
CA GLY A 217 -6.82 2.85 1.71
C GLY A 217 -5.96 2.79 0.44
N CYS A 218 -6.53 2.27 -0.66
CA CYS A 218 -5.84 2.23 -1.95
C CYS A 218 -5.43 3.63 -2.43
N THR A 219 -6.33 4.62 -2.31
CA THR A 219 -6.05 6.00 -2.69
C THR A 219 -4.92 6.60 -1.84
N LEU A 220 -4.94 6.40 -0.53
CA LEU A 220 -3.89 6.89 0.37
C LEU A 220 -2.53 6.27 0.03
N SER A 221 -2.44 4.95 -0.03
CA SER A 221 -1.18 4.25 -0.31
C SER A 221 -0.62 4.59 -1.69
N SER A 222 -1.49 4.81 -2.68
CA SER A 222 -1.10 5.24 -4.02
C SER A 222 -0.63 6.70 -4.06
N ALA A 223 -1.27 7.58 -3.29
CA ALA A 223 -0.79 8.96 -3.15
C ALA A 223 0.60 9.01 -2.51
N LEU A 224 0.84 8.19 -1.47
CA LEU A 224 2.14 8.06 -0.85
C LEU A 224 3.21 7.54 -1.82
N ALA A 225 2.88 6.54 -2.64
CA ALA A 225 3.78 6.04 -3.69
C ALA A 225 4.05 7.10 -4.77
N ALA A 226 3.04 7.85 -5.21
CA ALA A 226 3.21 8.94 -6.17
C ALA A 226 4.17 10.03 -5.65
N LEU A 227 4.02 10.41 -4.37
CA LEU A 227 4.91 11.37 -3.71
C LEU A 227 6.34 10.83 -3.58
N ALA A 228 6.48 9.56 -3.25
CA ALA A 228 7.77 8.89 -3.19
C ALA A 228 8.43 8.78 -4.58
N ALA A 229 7.65 8.69 -5.66
CA ALA A 229 8.15 8.74 -7.04
C ALA A 229 8.67 10.12 -7.46
N GLY A 230 8.41 11.17 -6.68
CA GLY A 230 8.83 12.53 -6.96
C GLY A 230 7.70 13.47 -7.39
N ALA A 231 6.42 13.09 -7.18
CA ALA A 231 5.31 14.04 -7.31
C ALA A 231 5.51 15.21 -6.35
N SER A 232 5.23 16.44 -6.82
CA SER A 232 5.36 17.63 -5.99
C SER A 232 3.99 18.04 -5.49
N LEU A 233 3.82 18.12 -4.18
CA LEU A 233 2.68 18.80 -3.56
C LEU A 233 2.94 20.29 -3.35
N GLY A 234 4.00 20.85 -3.96
CA GLY A 234 4.39 22.24 -3.75
C GLY A 234 5.10 22.50 -2.41
N VAL A 235 5.50 21.46 -1.69
CA VAL A 235 6.28 21.57 -0.46
C VAL A 235 7.73 21.18 -0.76
N GLY A 236 8.66 22.04 -0.39
CA GLY A 236 10.07 22.04 -0.80
C GLY A 236 10.79 20.70 -0.64
N SER A 237 11.61 20.44 -1.63
CA SER A 237 12.47 19.27 -1.75
C SER A 237 13.64 19.28 -0.76
N GLY A 238 13.89 18.18 -0.15
CA GLY A 238 15.19 17.87 0.43
C GLY A 238 15.14 16.97 1.64
N HIS A 239 15.08 15.66 1.40
CA HIS A 239 15.55 14.59 2.32
C HIS A 239 15.08 13.25 1.74
N GLY A 240 15.77 12.13 2.06
CA GLY A 240 15.51 10.80 1.50
C GLY A 240 14.08 10.24 1.75
N PRO A 241 13.74 9.07 1.21
CA PRO A 241 12.35 8.57 1.12
C PRO A 241 11.58 8.57 2.45
N VAL A 242 12.23 8.29 3.58
CA VAL A 242 11.57 8.26 4.90
C VAL A 242 11.17 9.66 5.37
N HIS A 243 11.98 10.69 5.09
CA HIS A 243 11.65 12.08 5.40
C HIS A 243 10.53 12.64 4.50
N HIS A 244 10.34 12.09 3.29
CA HIS A 244 9.21 12.43 2.43
C HIS A 244 7.88 12.03 3.07
N PHE A 245 7.80 10.87 3.69
CA PHE A 245 6.57 10.43 4.38
C PHE A 245 6.25 11.29 5.60
N ALA A 246 7.25 11.70 6.38
CA ALA A 246 7.07 12.62 7.50
C ALA A 246 6.57 14.01 7.05
N GLY A 247 7.11 14.55 5.95
CA GLY A 247 6.69 15.84 5.39
C GLY A 247 5.23 15.89 4.90
N ILE A 248 4.64 14.75 4.52
CA ILE A 248 3.22 14.64 4.11
C ILE A 248 2.29 14.86 5.30
N TRP A 249 2.72 14.51 6.52
CA TRP A 249 1.93 14.62 7.74
C TRP A 249 2.15 15.93 8.50
N GLY A 250 3.03 16.81 8.02
CA GLY A 250 3.26 18.14 8.59
C GLY A 250 4.01 18.12 9.93
N VAL A 251 4.97 17.19 10.05
CA VAL A 251 5.95 17.13 11.15
C VAL A 251 7.35 17.46 10.66
#